data_5652924cbe39e38fca5ff4bb494cc6a3
#
_entry.id   5652924cbe39e38fca5ff4bb494cc6a3
#
_cell.length_a   1.000
_cell.length_b   1.000
_cell.length_c   1.000
_cell.angle_alpha   90.00
_cell.angle_beta   90.00
_cell.angle_gamma   90.00
#
_symmetry.space_group_name_H-M   'P 1'
#
loop_
_entity.id
_entity.type
_entity.pdbx_description
1 polymer ?
#
loop_
_entity_poly.entity_id
_entity_poly.type
_entity_poly.pdbx_seq_one_letter_code
_entity_poly.pdbx_strand_id
1 'polypeptide(L)'
;MCADAPSAPEERAERRPEFTLATGGPQPQAELSPLVRYALSHLEDNFLHPANLRDIAGSLNKSHFQLIRSFRRELHTTPHAYLIGLRIARAIQLLQRGETIAQAAASAGFSDQSHLTRHFKRWTGTTPGAYRRMDASANLAS
;
A
#
# COMPACT_ATOMS: atom_id res chain seq x y z
N MET A 1 -15.26 24.75 3.49
CA MET A 1 -14.98 24.51 3.44
C MET A 1 -14.55 23.93 3.67
N CYS A 2 -14.65 23.75 3.67
CA CYS A 2 -14.23 23.15 3.81
C CYS A 2 -14.02 22.43 3.89
N ALA A 3 -14.19 22.33 3.73
CA ALA A 3 -13.91 21.64 3.80
C ALA A 3 -13.53 21.06 3.67
N ASP A 4 -13.56 21.11 3.52
CA ASP A 4 -13.03 20.68 3.33
C ASP A 4 -12.59 20.00 3.57
N ALA A 5 -12.79 19.86 3.83
CA ALA A 5 -12.42 19.26 4.02
C ALA A 5 -12.06 18.57 4.06
N PRO A 6 -12.11 18.34 4.05
CA PRO A 6 -11.61 17.67 4.04
C PRO A 6 -11.21 17.07 3.67
N SER A 7 -11.31 17.12 3.36
CA SER A 7 -10.89 16.65 2.96
C SER A 7 -10.16 16.22 2.99
N ALA A 8 -10.15 16.20 3.13
CA ALA A 8 -9.49 15.95 3.11
C ALA A 8 -8.73 15.19 3.43
N PRO A 9 -8.60 14.91 3.69
CA PRO A 9 -7.78 14.19 4.14
C PRO A 9 -7.51 13.15 3.49
N GLU A 10 -8.14 12.83 3.07
CA GLU A 10 -8.01 11.95 2.60
C GLU A 10 -7.25 11.99 1.66
N GLU A 11 -7.40 12.57 1.32
CA GLU A 11 -6.78 12.64 0.42
C GLU A 11 -5.61 12.39 0.60
N ARG A 12 -5.30 12.54 1.30
CA ARG A 12 -4.18 12.41 1.57
C ARG A 12 -3.77 11.23 1.45
N ALA A 13 -4.32 10.64 1.74
CA ALA A 13 -3.93 9.46 1.87
C ALA A 13 -3.56 9.07 0.66
N GLU A 14 -4.01 9.53 0.13
CA GLU A 14 -3.86 9.11 -0.79
C GLU A 14 -2.83 9.25 -1.48
N ARG A 15 -2.37 9.80 -1.22
CA ARG A 15 -1.38 9.93 -1.83
C ARG A 15 -0.78 8.83 -1.89
N ARG A 16 -1.06 8.09 -2.57
CA ARG A 16 -0.46 7.04 -2.72
C ARG A 16 0.80 7.36 -2.90
N PRO A 17 1.48 6.94 -2.40
CA PRO A 17 2.75 7.20 -2.38
C PRO A 17 3.27 7.02 -3.61
N GLU A 18 3.67 7.64 -4.09
CA GLU A 18 4.18 7.46 -5.19
C GLU A 18 5.14 6.49 -5.12
N PHE A 19 5.37 5.94 -4.19
CA PHE A 19 6.33 5.13 -4.01
C PHE A 19 6.09 4.19 -4.94
N THR A 20 6.27 4.11 -5.74
CA THR A 20 6.10 3.37 -6.56
C THR A 20 6.61 2.23 -6.49
N LEU A 21 6.12 1.55 -6.27
CA LEU A 21 6.46 0.37 -6.17
C LEU A 21 7.30 0.05 -7.17
N ALA A 22 7.27 0.52 -8.01
CA ALA A 22 7.98 0.05 -8.98
C ALA A 22 9.30 0.30 -8.89
N THR A 23 9.70 1.19 -8.55
CA THR A 23 10.97 1.38 -8.62
C THR A 23 11.56 1.29 -7.53
N GLY A 24 11.03 1.18 -6.86
CA GLY A 24 11.58 1.00 -5.86
C GLY A 24 12.16 2.08 -5.41
N GLY A 25 12.14 2.55 -4.91
CA GLY A 25 12.77 3.37 -4.30
C GLY A 25 13.21 4.45 -4.29
N PRO A 26 12.76 5.07 -4.05
CA PRO A 26 13.15 6.23 -4.10
C PRO A 26 13.59 6.79 -2.90
N GLN A 27 13.21 6.45 -1.90
CA GLN A 27 13.57 7.05 -0.78
C GLN A 27 14.89 6.69 -0.37
N PRO A 28 15.69 7.49 -0.09
CA PRO A 28 16.98 7.19 0.40
C PRO A 28 16.75 6.65 1.73
N GLN A 29 16.65 5.44 1.88
CA GLN A 29 16.44 4.88 3.19
C GLN A 29 17.48 5.28 4.19
N ALA A 30 18.63 5.70 3.75
CA ALA A 30 19.65 6.12 4.70
C ALA A 30 19.23 7.35 5.49
N GLU A 31 18.29 8.09 4.97
CA GLU A 31 17.85 9.26 5.70
C GLU A 31 16.69 9.00 6.62
N LEU A 32 16.21 7.80 6.69
CA LEU A 32 15.07 7.50 7.54
C LEU A 32 15.57 7.12 8.94
N SER A 33 14.75 7.38 9.92
CA SER A 33 15.13 7.00 11.29
C SER A 33 15.19 5.48 11.37
N PRO A 34 15.91 4.95 12.34
CA PRO A 34 16.00 3.50 12.50
C PRO A 34 14.64 2.85 12.68
N LEU A 35 13.73 3.52 13.39
CA LEU A 35 12.41 2.97 13.61
C LEU A 35 11.65 2.82 12.30
N VAL A 36 11.66 3.86 11.47
CA VAL A 36 10.94 3.82 10.21
C VAL A 36 11.60 2.84 9.26
N ARG A 37 12.93 2.81 9.25
CA ARG A 37 13.64 1.89 8.37
C ARG A 37 13.34 0.45 8.73
N TYR A 38 13.31 0.14 10.03
CA TYR A 38 12.99 -1.20 10.47
C TYR A 38 11.55 -1.56 10.11
N ALA A 39 10.64 -0.61 10.31
CA ALA A 39 9.24 -0.87 10.00
C ALA A 39 9.03 -1.11 8.52
N LEU A 40 9.69 -0.32 7.66
CA LEU A 40 9.57 -0.52 6.23
C LEU A 40 10.04 -1.90 5.83
N SER A 41 11.20 -2.30 6.33
CA SER A 41 11.76 -3.59 6.00
C SER A 41 10.82 -4.71 6.43
N HIS A 42 10.28 -4.58 7.63
CA HIS A 42 9.39 -5.59 8.17
C HIS A 42 8.11 -5.68 7.34
N LEU A 43 7.55 -4.55 6.98
CA LEU A 43 6.33 -4.55 6.17
C LEU A 43 6.57 -5.13 4.79
N GLU A 44 7.70 -4.77 4.19
CA GLU A 44 8.01 -5.28 2.85
C GLU A 44 8.25 -6.78 2.85
N ASP A 45 8.85 -7.29 3.90
CA ASP A 45 9.12 -8.71 3.95
C ASP A 45 7.90 -9.54 4.33
N ASN A 46 6.93 -8.93 4.98
CA ASN A 46 5.79 -9.66 5.51
C ASN A 46 4.44 -9.10 5.10
N PHE A 47 4.36 -8.46 3.97
CA PHE A 47 3.12 -7.74 3.64
C PHE A 47 1.92 -8.65 3.39
N LEU A 48 2.14 -9.93 3.22
CA LEU A 48 1.01 -10.85 3.04
C LEU A 48 0.40 -11.26 4.36
N HIS A 49 1.03 -10.90 5.46
CA HIS A 49 0.54 -11.27 6.79
C HIS A 49 0.06 -10.05 7.54
N PRO A 50 -0.77 -10.22 8.55
CA PRO A 50 -1.22 -9.08 9.34
C PRO A 50 -0.04 -8.40 10.01
N ALA A 51 -0.05 -7.10 10.03
CA ALA A 51 1.02 -6.35 10.64
C ALA A 51 0.65 -6.01 12.07
N ASN A 52 1.54 -6.26 12.99
CA ASN A 52 1.33 -5.88 14.37
C ASN A 52 2.27 -4.73 14.69
N LEU A 53 1.73 -3.53 14.62
CA LEU A 53 2.56 -2.34 14.80
C LEU A 53 3.15 -2.25 16.19
N ARG A 54 2.48 -2.81 17.20
CA ARG A 54 3.05 -2.78 18.53
C ARG A 54 4.30 -3.62 18.62
N ASP A 55 4.30 -4.78 17.98
CA ASP A 55 5.47 -5.63 17.98
C ASP A 55 6.60 -5.00 17.20
N ILE A 56 6.28 -4.39 16.08
CA ILE A 56 7.31 -3.74 15.27
C ILE A 56 7.96 -2.62 16.06
N ALA A 57 7.15 -1.76 16.67
CA ALA A 57 7.70 -0.64 17.43
C ALA A 57 8.42 -1.15 18.67
N GLY A 58 7.87 -2.18 19.31
CA GLY A 58 8.47 -2.72 20.51
C GLY A 58 9.86 -3.28 20.30
N SER A 59 10.15 -3.76 19.11
CA SER A 59 11.47 -4.28 18.80
C SER A 59 12.54 -3.21 18.95
N LEU A 60 12.15 -1.94 18.91
CA LEU A 60 13.10 -0.85 19.08
C LEU A 60 12.74 -0.03 20.32
N ASN A 61 12.00 -0.62 21.23
CA ASN A 61 11.61 0.02 22.48
C ASN A 61 10.81 1.30 22.26
N LYS A 62 9.92 1.29 21.26
CA LYS A 62 9.08 2.43 20.97
C LYS A 62 7.63 2.00 21.03
N SER A 63 6.73 2.97 21.13
CA SER A 63 5.31 2.68 21.15
C SER A 63 4.80 2.72 19.70
N HIS A 64 3.64 2.11 19.48
CA HIS A 64 3.09 2.14 18.13
C HIS A 64 2.68 3.56 17.75
N PHE A 65 2.36 4.41 18.74
CA PHE A 65 2.05 5.80 18.42
C PHE A 65 3.28 6.52 17.89
N GLN A 66 4.45 6.22 18.47
CA GLN A 66 5.68 6.83 17.98
C GLN A 66 5.98 6.35 16.57
N LEU A 67 5.70 5.08 16.30
CA LEU A 67 5.92 4.53 14.98
C LEU A 67 5.02 5.24 13.96
N ILE A 68 3.73 5.36 14.26
CA ILE A 68 2.82 6.00 13.34
C ILE A 68 3.22 7.45 13.09
N ARG A 69 3.59 8.15 14.15
CA ARG A 69 3.96 9.55 14.02
C ARG A 69 5.22 9.72 13.18
N SER A 70 6.21 8.87 13.43
CA SER A 70 7.46 8.96 12.68
C SER A 70 7.25 8.58 11.21
N PHE A 71 6.43 7.56 10.98
CA PHE A 71 6.13 7.12 9.63
C PHE A 71 5.47 8.26 8.84
N ARG A 72 4.50 8.96 9.48
CA ARG A 72 3.87 10.07 8.82
C ARG A 72 4.81 11.21 8.56
N ARG A 73 5.66 11.51 9.54
CA ARG A 73 6.57 12.62 9.38
C ARG A 73 7.59 12.36 8.29
N GLU A 74 8.10 11.15 8.23
CA GLU A 74 9.19 10.84 7.31
C GLU A 74 8.73 10.37 5.94
N LEU A 75 7.61 9.67 5.87
CA LEU A 75 7.15 9.11 4.62
C LEU A 75 5.82 9.67 4.16
N HIS A 76 5.22 10.55 4.95
CA HIS A 76 3.95 11.19 4.60
C HIS A 76 2.81 10.21 4.37
N THR A 77 2.87 9.06 5.04
CA THR A 77 1.83 8.06 4.96
C THR A 77 1.83 7.27 6.26
N THR A 78 0.89 6.39 6.46
CA THR A 78 0.84 5.57 7.67
C THR A 78 1.35 4.18 7.34
N PRO A 79 1.77 3.42 8.37
CA PRO A 79 2.20 2.04 8.12
C PRO A 79 1.11 1.20 7.47
N HIS A 80 -0.15 1.40 7.90
CA HIS A 80 -1.25 0.63 7.32
C HIS A 80 -1.45 0.98 5.85
N ALA A 81 -1.43 2.25 5.52
CA ALA A 81 -1.59 2.66 4.12
C ALA A 81 -0.45 2.13 3.27
N TYR A 82 0.76 2.14 3.82
CA TYR A 82 1.90 1.61 3.10
C TYR A 82 1.72 0.12 2.85
N LEU A 83 1.26 -0.62 3.86
CA LEU A 83 1.02 -2.04 3.71
C LEU A 83 -0.02 -2.31 2.63
N ILE A 84 -1.11 -1.55 2.63
CA ILE A 84 -2.14 -1.72 1.61
C ILE A 84 -1.54 -1.45 0.23
N GLY A 85 -0.69 -0.45 0.11
CA GLY A 85 -0.03 -0.16 -1.16
C GLY A 85 0.81 -1.33 -1.68
N LEU A 86 1.52 -2.00 -0.76
CA LEU A 86 2.31 -3.16 -1.15
C LEU A 86 1.40 -4.28 -1.67
N ARG A 87 0.28 -4.48 -1.01
CA ARG A 87 -0.68 -5.50 -1.42
C ARG A 87 -1.33 -5.15 -2.76
N ILE A 88 -1.63 -3.88 -2.97
CA ILE A 88 -2.19 -3.45 -4.25
C ILE A 88 -1.19 -3.68 -5.37
N ALA A 89 0.08 -3.37 -5.13
CA ALA A 89 1.10 -3.61 -6.14
C ALA A 89 1.18 -5.08 -6.50
N ARG A 90 1.07 -5.94 -5.49
CA ARG A 90 1.08 -7.39 -5.75
C ARG A 90 -0.15 -7.81 -6.53
N ALA A 91 -1.31 -7.27 -6.18
CA ALA A 91 -2.53 -7.61 -6.89
C ALA A 91 -2.43 -7.21 -8.36
N ILE A 92 -1.85 -6.05 -8.64
CA ILE A 92 -1.68 -5.60 -10.02
C ILE A 92 -0.82 -6.59 -10.80
N GLN A 93 0.28 -7.05 -10.20
CA GLN A 93 1.13 -8.03 -10.87
C GLN A 93 0.37 -9.30 -11.17
N LEU A 94 -0.44 -9.76 -10.23
CA LEU A 94 -1.19 -10.99 -10.42
C LEU A 94 -2.26 -10.83 -11.50
N LEU A 95 -2.91 -9.69 -11.53
CA LEU A 95 -3.90 -9.44 -12.58
C LEU A 95 -3.25 -9.38 -13.95
N GLN A 96 -2.05 -8.82 -14.02
CA GLN A 96 -1.32 -8.77 -15.28
C GLN A 96 -0.91 -10.16 -15.76
N ARG A 97 -0.78 -11.09 -14.83
CA ARG A 97 -0.46 -12.46 -15.20
C ARG A 97 -1.68 -13.27 -15.56
N GLY A 98 -2.85 -12.67 -15.52
CA GLY A 98 -4.07 -13.37 -15.88
C GLY A 98 -4.82 -14.01 -14.75
N GLU A 99 -4.44 -13.76 -13.51
CA GLU A 99 -5.15 -14.34 -12.38
C GLU A 99 -6.53 -13.72 -12.26
N THR A 100 -7.46 -14.49 -11.71
CA THR A 100 -8.79 -13.94 -11.50
C THR A 100 -8.72 -12.94 -10.35
N ILE A 101 -9.74 -12.10 -10.25
CA ILE A 101 -9.77 -11.11 -9.20
C ILE A 101 -9.78 -11.77 -7.83
N ALA A 102 -10.52 -12.86 -7.67
CA ALA A 102 -10.55 -13.59 -6.41
C ALA A 102 -9.17 -14.18 -6.07
N GLN A 103 -8.47 -14.72 -7.07
CA GLN A 103 -7.14 -15.25 -6.83
C GLN A 103 -6.15 -14.16 -6.49
N ALA A 104 -6.25 -13.04 -7.18
CA ALA A 104 -5.36 -11.92 -6.89
C ALA A 104 -5.60 -11.41 -5.48
N ALA A 105 -6.85 -11.33 -5.05
CA ALA A 105 -7.16 -10.88 -3.70
C ALA A 105 -6.52 -11.80 -2.65
N ALA A 106 -6.71 -13.10 -2.82
CA ALA A 106 -6.18 -14.05 -1.86
C ALA A 106 -4.66 -14.02 -1.84
N SER A 107 -4.04 -13.99 -3.00
CA SER A 107 -2.58 -14.05 -3.08
C SER A 107 -1.90 -12.74 -2.74
N ALA A 108 -2.64 -11.65 -2.72
CA ALA A 108 -2.06 -10.36 -2.37
C ALA A 108 -2.32 -9.98 -0.91
N GLY A 109 -2.96 -10.88 -0.14
CA GLY A 109 -3.13 -10.64 1.29
C GLY A 109 -4.42 -9.95 1.68
N PHE A 110 -5.39 -9.86 0.78
CA PHE A 110 -6.69 -9.27 1.11
C PHE A 110 -7.61 -10.36 1.63
N SER A 111 -8.54 -9.98 2.48
CA SER A 111 -9.43 -10.97 3.08
C SER A 111 -10.39 -11.57 2.05
N ASP A 112 -10.79 -10.80 1.07
CA ASP A 112 -11.67 -11.31 0.02
C ASP A 112 -11.65 -10.33 -1.16
N GLN A 113 -12.43 -10.67 -2.17
CA GLN A 113 -12.46 -9.87 -3.39
C GLN A 113 -13.02 -8.48 -3.15
N SER A 114 -14.01 -8.35 -2.28
CA SER A 114 -14.59 -7.05 -1.99
C SER A 114 -13.59 -6.13 -1.31
N HIS A 115 -12.79 -6.68 -0.41
CA HIS A 115 -11.76 -5.92 0.28
C HIS A 115 -10.74 -5.40 -0.74
N LEU A 116 -10.31 -6.27 -1.64
CA LEU A 116 -9.40 -5.84 -2.70
C LEU A 116 -10.04 -4.75 -3.56
N THR A 117 -11.28 -4.95 -3.98
CA THR A 117 -11.94 -4.02 -4.88
C THR A 117 -12.00 -2.63 -4.26
N ARG A 118 -12.35 -2.56 -2.98
CA ARG A 118 -12.48 -1.28 -2.32
C ARG A 118 -11.15 -0.54 -2.27
N HIS A 119 -10.09 -1.22 -1.88
CA HIS A 119 -8.79 -0.57 -1.79
C HIS A 119 -8.19 -0.31 -3.17
N PHE A 120 -8.42 -1.22 -4.11
CA PHE A 120 -7.89 -1.07 -5.46
C PHE A 120 -8.46 0.19 -6.09
N LYS A 121 -9.77 0.40 -5.94
CA LYS A 121 -10.38 1.58 -6.53
C LYS A 121 -9.84 2.84 -5.88
N ARG A 122 -9.63 2.80 -4.57
CA ARG A 122 -9.11 3.97 -3.88
C ARG A 122 -7.68 4.29 -4.32
N TRP A 123 -6.89 3.28 -4.58
CA TRP A 123 -5.50 3.50 -4.95
C TRP A 123 -5.29 3.79 -6.43
N THR A 124 -6.04 3.16 -7.29
CA THR A 124 -5.80 3.28 -8.74
C THR A 124 -6.88 4.09 -9.45
N GLY A 125 -7.99 4.33 -8.81
CA GLY A 125 -9.08 5.06 -9.45
C GLY A 125 -10.01 4.17 -10.25
N THR A 126 -9.72 2.88 -10.35
CA THR A 126 -10.53 1.98 -11.14
C THR A 126 -10.66 0.65 -10.41
N THR A 127 -11.62 -0.17 -10.78
CA THR A 127 -11.80 -1.46 -10.15
C THR A 127 -10.83 -2.48 -10.74
N PRO A 128 -10.58 -3.57 -10.03
CA PRO A 128 -9.73 -4.62 -10.59
C PRO A 128 -10.28 -5.18 -11.89
N GLY A 129 -11.60 -5.29 -11.99
CA GLY A 129 -12.19 -5.79 -13.22
C GLY A 129 -11.97 -4.87 -14.40
N ALA A 130 -12.16 -3.57 -14.17
CA ALA A 130 -11.91 -2.59 -15.21
C ALA A 130 -10.44 -2.56 -15.58
N TYR A 131 -9.57 -2.70 -14.58
CA TYR A 131 -8.13 -2.69 -14.84
C TYR A 131 -7.75 -3.88 -15.71
N ARG A 132 -8.29 -5.06 -15.42
CA ARG A 132 -7.98 -6.23 -16.24
C ARG A 132 -8.40 -6.01 -17.70
N ARG A 133 -9.55 -5.41 -17.90
CA ARG A 133 -10.04 -5.17 -19.26
C ARG A 133 -9.14 -4.17 -19.99
N MET A 134 -8.72 -3.14 -19.29
CA MET A 134 -7.86 -2.15 -19.90
C MET A 134 -6.49 -2.72 -20.24
N ASP A 135 -5.97 -3.55 -19.36
CA ASP A 135 -4.68 -4.16 -19.56
C ASP A 135 -4.72 -5.13 -20.74
N ALA A 136 -5.79 -5.90 -20.84
CA ALA A 136 -5.94 -6.83 -21.93
C ALA A 136 -6.06 -6.09 -23.27
N SER A 137 -6.77 -4.99 -23.28
CA SER A 137 -6.90 -4.19 -24.48
C SER A 137 -5.57 -3.61 -24.90
N ALA A 138 -4.79 -3.14 -23.94
CA ALA A 138 -3.49 -2.58 -24.24
C ALA A 138 -2.58 -3.65 -24.81
N ASN A 139 -2.63 -4.86 -24.24
CA ASN A 139 -1.81 -5.93 -24.75
C ASN A 139 -2.21 -6.33 -26.16
N LEU A 140 -3.49 -6.30 -26.45
CA LEU A 140 -3.91 -6.65 -27.78
C LEU A 140 -3.53 -5.58 -28.77
N ALA A 141 -3.49 -4.35 -28.33
CA ALA A 141 -3.16 -3.25 -29.21
C ALA A 141 -1.68 -3.19 -29.52
N SER A 142 -0.89 -3.82 -28.71
CA SER A 142 0.52 -3.82 -29.01
C SER A 142 0.89 -4.98 -29.92
#